data_9931bdf2d075772bef8d29cfc3603dcd
#
_entry.id   9931bdf2d075772bef8d29cfc3603dcd
#
_cell.length_a   1.000
_cell.length_b   1.000
_cell.length_c   1.000
_cell.angle_alpha   90.00
_cell.angle_beta   90.00
_cell.angle_gamma   90.00
#
_symmetry.space_group_name_H-M   'P 1'
#
loop_
_entity.id
_entity.type
_entity.pdbx_description
1 polymer ?
#
loop_
_entity_poly.entity_id
_entity_poly.type
_entity_poly.pdbx_seq_one_letter_code
_entity_poly.pdbx_strand_id
1 'polypeptide(L)'
;MRKLTISFVLALLVVVGCAPKPAAAPAAQAQNQPHAQPDTPTNLPKLWDFWAVWCPPCKELTPTIEALASEYEGKIEIKSINVDENKELAQKFEIRAIPTLVFLDAKGNELSRIVGLVPKDTLLGRFKAHGFIE
;
A
#
# COMPACT_ATOMS: atom_id res chain seq x y z
N MET A 1 -67.20 -25.53 -25.92
CA MET A 1 -67.78 -26.09 -24.69
C MET A 1 -66.91 -25.79 -23.50
N ARG A 2 -67.51 -25.24 -22.47
CA ARG A 2 -67.10 -25.07 -21.08
C ARG A 2 -65.91 -24.09 -20.90
N LYS A 3 -66.16 -22.79 -20.65
CA LYS A 3 -66.66 -22.12 -19.40
C LYS A 3 -66.03 -22.72 -18.14
N LEU A 4 -65.13 -22.00 -17.49
CA LEU A 4 -65.19 -21.78 -16.06
C LEU A 4 -64.49 -20.50 -15.65
N THR A 5 -65.28 -19.57 -15.26
CA THR A 5 -65.05 -18.37 -14.48
C THR A 5 -64.81 -18.75 -13.02
N ILE A 6 -63.89 -18.16 -12.33
CA ILE A 6 -63.88 -17.89 -10.91
C ILE A 6 -62.86 -16.78 -10.74
N SER A 7 -63.22 -15.54 -10.58
CA SER A 7 -63.87 -14.82 -9.48
C SER A 7 -63.00 -14.72 -8.22
N PHE A 8 -62.58 -13.48 -7.98
CA PHE A 8 -62.42 -12.80 -6.69
C PHE A 8 -61.49 -13.42 -5.65
N VAL A 9 -60.50 -12.66 -5.24
CA VAL A 9 -60.54 -11.98 -3.97
C VAL A 9 -59.48 -10.87 -3.90
N LEU A 10 -59.99 -9.70 -3.72
CA LEU A 10 -59.35 -8.46 -3.29
C LEU A 10 -58.82 -8.64 -1.88
N ALA A 11 -57.51 -8.63 -1.68
CA ALA A 11 -56.90 -8.49 -0.35
C ALA A 11 -55.96 -7.32 -0.38
N LEU A 12 -56.52 -6.19 0.05
CA LEU A 12 -55.86 -4.96 0.35
C LEU A 12 -55.07 -5.17 1.64
N LEU A 13 -53.76 -5.41 1.55
CA LEU A 13 -52.85 -5.33 2.71
C LEU A 13 -52.02 -4.08 2.59
N VAL A 14 -52.44 -3.06 3.30
CA VAL A 14 -51.64 -1.87 3.62
C VAL A 14 -50.50 -2.31 4.52
N VAL A 15 -49.32 -2.47 3.96
CA VAL A 15 -48.12 -2.59 4.74
C VAL A 15 -47.58 -1.18 4.93
N VAL A 16 -47.77 -0.67 6.13
CA VAL A 16 -47.19 0.56 6.64
C VAL A 16 -45.68 0.49 6.45
N GLY A 17 -45.15 1.37 5.59
CA GLY A 17 -43.75 1.51 5.34
C GLY A 17 -43.00 1.98 6.58
N CYS A 18 -42.24 1.10 7.16
CA CYS A 18 -41.16 1.49 8.06
C CYS A 18 -39.96 1.84 7.18
N ALA A 19 -39.76 3.13 6.95
CA ALA A 19 -38.54 3.63 6.24
C ALA A 19 -37.35 3.35 7.13
N PRO A 20 -36.32 2.63 6.66
CA PRO A 20 -35.06 2.56 7.38
C PRO A 20 -34.38 3.93 7.29
N LYS A 21 -34.16 4.52 8.45
CA LYS A 21 -33.31 5.69 8.68
C LYS A 21 -31.95 5.44 8.00
N PRO A 22 -31.42 6.35 7.19
CA PRO A 22 -30.09 6.19 6.64
C PRO A 22 -29.09 6.18 7.80
N ALA A 23 -28.52 5.02 8.05
CA ALA A 23 -27.39 4.87 8.95
C ALA A 23 -26.23 5.67 8.37
N ALA A 24 -25.67 6.53 9.22
CA ALA A 24 -24.48 7.29 8.92
C ALA A 24 -23.40 6.35 8.35
N ALA A 25 -22.84 6.74 7.22
CA ALA A 25 -21.73 6.04 6.61
C ALA A 25 -20.60 5.92 7.64
N PRO A 26 -20.05 4.72 7.88
CA PRO A 26 -18.85 4.60 8.66
C PRO A 26 -17.73 5.35 7.95
N ALA A 27 -17.05 6.22 8.70
CA ALA A 27 -15.85 6.91 8.28
C ALA A 27 -14.92 5.94 7.56
N ALA A 28 -14.45 6.38 6.39
CA ALA A 28 -13.49 5.67 5.57
C ALA A 28 -12.34 5.17 6.47
N GLN A 29 -12.35 3.88 6.76
CA GLN A 29 -11.16 3.22 7.24
C GLN A 29 -10.17 3.30 6.10
N ALA A 30 -9.12 4.10 6.29
CA ALA A 30 -7.95 4.06 5.44
C ALA A 30 -7.46 2.61 5.47
N GLN A 31 -7.83 1.86 4.45
CA GLN A 31 -7.34 0.52 4.23
C GLN A 31 -5.87 0.68 3.89
N ASN A 32 -5.05 0.48 4.91
CA ASN A 32 -3.63 0.29 4.77
C ASN A 32 -3.44 -1.08 4.09
N GLN A 33 -3.71 -1.11 2.78
CA GLN A 33 -3.44 -2.30 1.99
C GLN A 33 -1.93 -2.35 1.78
N PRO A 34 -1.26 -3.42 2.22
CA PRO A 34 0.09 -3.68 1.75
C PRO A 34 0.01 -3.79 0.23
N HIS A 35 0.66 -2.88 -0.47
CA HIS A 35 0.86 -3.00 -1.92
C HIS A 35 1.81 -4.20 -2.14
N ALA A 36 1.24 -5.40 -2.10
CA ALA A 36 1.85 -6.55 -2.71
C ALA A 36 1.74 -6.37 -4.24
N GLN A 37 2.64 -5.57 -4.80
CA GLN A 37 2.81 -5.52 -6.24
C GLN A 37 3.43 -6.85 -6.67
N PRO A 38 2.89 -7.51 -7.72
CA PRO A 38 3.51 -8.71 -8.27
C PRO A 38 4.95 -8.39 -8.68
N ASP A 39 5.88 -9.29 -8.37
CA ASP A 39 7.30 -9.22 -8.71
C ASP A 39 7.52 -9.31 -10.23
N THR A 40 7.05 -8.31 -10.96
CA THR A 40 7.47 -8.12 -12.35
C THR A 40 8.87 -7.54 -12.27
N PRO A 41 9.89 -8.18 -12.85
CA PRO A 41 11.24 -7.64 -12.86
C PRO A 41 11.22 -6.33 -13.64
N THR A 42 11.14 -5.22 -12.92
CA THR A 42 11.28 -3.89 -13.51
C THR A 42 12.73 -3.61 -13.74
N ASN A 43 13.08 -3.17 -14.95
CA ASN A 43 14.44 -2.72 -15.24
C ASN A 43 14.68 -1.29 -14.72
N LEU A 44 14.12 -0.99 -13.54
CA LEU A 44 14.22 0.29 -12.86
C LEU A 44 15.15 0.20 -11.66
N PRO A 45 15.84 1.28 -11.30
CA PRO A 45 16.51 1.36 -10.01
C PRO A 45 15.47 1.28 -8.89
N LYS A 46 15.90 0.84 -7.71
CA LYS A 46 14.96 0.50 -6.62
C LYS A 46 15.36 1.17 -5.31
N LEU A 47 14.32 1.56 -4.55
CA LEU A 47 14.44 1.91 -3.14
C LEU A 47 13.56 0.94 -2.34
N TRP A 48 14.16 0.16 -1.45
CA TRP A 48 13.45 -0.73 -0.56
C TRP A 48 13.52 -0.22 0.87
N ASP A 49 12.36 0.05 1.46
CA ASP A 49 12.21 0.47 2.85
C ASP A 49 11.84 -0.73 3.71
N PHE A 50 12.76 -1.18 4.55
CA PHE A 50 12.53 -2.24 5.52
C PHE A 50 11.97 -1.67 6.82
N TRP A 51 10.76 -2.07 7.16
CA TRP A 51 9.98 -1.51 8.26
C TRP A 51 9.19 -2.57 9.03
N ALA A 52 8.53 -2.17 10.14
CA ALA A 52 7.55 -3.00 10.86
C ALA A 52 6.46 -2.14 11.50
N VAL A 53 5.30 -2.74 11.77
CA VAL A 53 4.14 -2.06 12.36
C VAL A 53 4.39 -1.53 13.77
N TRP A 54 5.30 -2.14 14.51
CA TRP A 54 5.69 -1.76 15.87
C TRP A 54 6.82 -0.72 15.93
N CYS A 55 7.33 -0.25 14.80
CA CYS A 55 8.48 0.66 14.70
C CYS A 55 8.02 2.12 14.61
N PRO A 56 8.12 2.96 15.67
CA PRO A 56 7.69 4.34 15.64
C PRO A 56 8.39 5.18 14.56
N PRO A 57 9.75 5.17 14.43
CA PRO A 57 10.41 5.98 13.41
C PRO A 57 10.07 5.55 11.98
N CYS A 58 9.68 4.27 11.77
CA CYS A 58 9.20 3.81 10.47
C CYS A 58 7.89 4.50 10.09
N LYS A 59 6.97 4.65 11.05
CA LYS A 59 5.68 5.34 10.83
C LYS A 59 5.86 6.81 10.48
N GLU A 60 6.88 7.46 11.04
CA GLU A 60 7.23 8.84 10.69
C GLU A 60 7.78 8.95 9.26
N LEU A 61 8.50 7.92 8.81
CA LEU A 61 9.08 7.85 7.46
C LEU A 61 8.05 7.51 6.39
N THR A 62 7.03 6.73 6.71
CA THR A 62 6.00 6.23 5.77
C THR A 62 5.43 7.30 4.84
N PRO A 63 4.97 8.48 5.31
CA PRO A 63 4.43 9.50 4.40
C PRO A 63 5.44 10.00 3.37
N THR A 64 6.72 10.04 3.76
CA THR A 64 7.81 10.43 2.85
C THR A 64 8.04 9.38 1.78
N ILE A 65 8.02 8.10 2.15
CA ILE A 65 8.18 6.99 1.21
C ILE A 65 7.01 6.92 0.24
N GLU A 66 5.78 7.06 0.72
CA GLU A 66 4.57 7.08 -0.13
C GLU A 66 4.58 8.25 -1.11
N ALA A 67 4.96 9.45 -0.65
CA ALA A 67 5.09 10.62 -1.50
C ALA A 67 6.15 10.40 -2.60
N LEU A 68 7.31 9.81 -2.27
CA LEU A 68 8.36 9.50 -3.23
C LEU A 68 7.90 8.41 -4.22
N ALA A 69 7.17 7.39 -3.74
CA ALA A 69 6.65 6.34 -4.61
C ALA A 69 5.69 6.91 -5.68
N SER A 70 4.85 7.85 -5.29
CA SER A 70 3.95 8.54 -6.22
C SER A 70 4.71 9.50 -7.16
N GLU A 71 5.68 10.26 -6.63
CA GLU A 71 6.44 11.26 -7.40
C GLU A 71 7.34 10.61 -8.47
N TYR A 72 7.89 9.44 -8.17
CA TYR A 72 8.82 8.73 -9.04
C TYR A 72 8.25 7.44 -9.64
N GLU A 73 6.92 7.34 -9.71
CA GLU A 73 6.25 6.21 -10.37
C GLU A 73 6.75 6.03 -11.81
N GLY A 74 7.10 4.80 -12.16
CA GLY A 74 7.66 4.46 -13.48
C GLY A 74 9.13 4.86 -13.68
N LYS A 75 9.78 5.51 -12.70
CA LYS A 75 11.20 5.88 -12.74
C LYS A 75 12.03 5.12 -11.72
N ILE A 76 11.51 4.97 -10.52
CA ILE A 76 12.15 4.25 -9.42
C ILE A 76 11.12 3.28 -8.84
N GLU A 77 11.48 2.04 -8.66
CA GLU A 77 10.65 1.07 -7.95
C GLU A 77 10.83 1.26 -6.45
N ILE A 78 9.84 1.86 -5.79
CA ILE A 78 9.86 2.08 -4.34
C ILE A 78 8.94 1.06 -3.68
N LYS A 79 9.50 0.22 -2.78
CA LYS A 79 8.77 -0.81 -2.04
C LYS A 79 8.99 -0.68 -0.54
N SER A 80 7.89 -0.77 0.22
CA SER A 80 7.94 -0.94 1.67
C SER A 80 7.81 -2.43 2.02
N ILE A 81 8.79 -2.96 2.74
CA ILE A 81 8.97 -4.38 3.04
C ILE A 81 8.85 -4.57 4.55
N ASN A 82 7.76 -5.19 4.99
CA ASN A 82 7.58 -5.55 6.38
C ASN A 82 8.51 -6.71 6.74
N VAL A 83 9.43 -6.48 7.68
CA VAL A 83 10.44 -7.49 8.08
C VAL A 83 9.85 -8.69 8.81
N ASP A 84 8.68 -8.55 9.42
CA ASP A 84 8.01 -9.66 10.11
C ASP A 84 7.37 -10.63 9.11
N GLU A 85 6.94 -10.12 7.96
CA GLU A 85 6.32 -10.89 6.88
C GLU A 85 7.35 -11.41 5.86
N ASN A 86 8.48 -10.72 5.72
CA ASN A 86 9.52 -10.99 4.72
C ASN A 86 10.87 -11.31 5.38
N LYS A 87 10.89 -12.26 6.31
CA LYS A 87 12.08 -12.61 7.11
C LYS A 87 13.27 -13.06 6.25
N GLU A 88 13.01 -13.84 5.21
CA GLU A 88 14.06 -14.32 4.31
C GLU A 88 14.73 -13.17 3.57
N LEU A 89 13.93 -12.19 3.11
CA LEU A 89 14.45 -11.02 2.43
C LEU A 89 15.23 -10.12 3.39
N ALA A 90 14.71 -9.91 4.59
CA ALA A 90 15.41 -9.17 5.64
C ALA A 90 16.76 -9.83 6.02
N GLN A 91 16.82 -11.15 6.09
CA GLN A 91 18.06 -11.90 6.30
C GLN A 91 19.02 -11.78 5.11
N LYS A 92 18.53 -11.91 3.89
CA LYS A 92 19.33 -11.78 2.66
C LYS A 92 20.02 -10.40 2.57
N PHE A 93 19.33 -9.34 2.98
CA PHE A 93 19.88 -7.99 3.02
C PHE A 93 20.54 -7.64 4.36
N GLU A 94 20.69 -8.61 5.26
CA GLU A 94 21.32 -8.44 6.58
C GLU A 94 20.72 -7.26 7.37
N ILE A 95 19.39 -7.10 7.34
CA ILE A 95 18.70 -6.02 8.06
C ILE A 95 18.78 -6.26 9.57
N ARG A 96 19.52 -5.40 10.28
CA ARG A 96 19.76 -5.49 11.72
C ARG A 96 19.03 -4.43 12.52
N ALA A 97 18.54 -3.41 11.85
CA ALA A 97 17.80 -2.28 12.45
C ALA A 97 16.77 -1.76 11.45
N ILE A 98 15.71 -1.14 11.94
CA ILE A 98 14.65 -0.53 11.10
C ILE A 98 14.33 0.89 11.62
N PRO A 99 13.95 1.82 10.71
CA PRO A 99 13.91 1.63 9.28
C PRO A 99 15.30 1.47 8.64
N THR A 100 15.41 0.68 7.61
CA THR A 100 16.60 0.60 6.74
C THR A 100 16.16 0.77 5.30
N LEU A 101 16.73 1.75 4.65
CA LEU A 101 16.49 2.11 3.25
C LEU A 101 17.63 1.58 2.39
N VAL A 102 17.33 0.65 1.49
CA VAL A 102 18.33 0.02 0.60
C VAL A 102 18.13 0.53 -0.82
N PHE A 103 19.18 1.11 -1.39
CA PHE A 103 19.21 1.60 -2.76
C PHE A 103 19.83 0.54 -3.65
N LEU A 104 19.09 0.10 -4.67
CA LEU A 104 19.50 -0.97 -5.57
C LEU A 104 19.55 -0.47 -7.00
N ASP A 105 20.48 -1.00 -7.78
CA ASP A 105 20.45 -0.81 -9.22
C ASP A 105 19.28 -1.56 -9.89
N ALA A 106 19.11 -1.39 -11.19
CA ALA A 106 18.08 -2.08 -11.97
C ALA A 106 18.21 -3.61 -11.95
N LYS A 107 19.41 -4.13 -11.69
CA LYS A 107 19.70 -5.57 -11.58
C LYS A 107 19.45 -6.12 -10.18
N GLY A 108 19.18 -5.25 -9.19
CA GLY A 108 18.95 -5.63 -7.79
C GLY A 108 20.23 -5.71 -6.95
N ASN A 109 21.36 -5.19 -7.44
CA ASN A 109 22.58 -5.08 -6.64
C ASN A 109 22.48 -3.86 -5.72
N GLU A 110 22.89 -4.02 -4.47
CA GLU A 110 22.90 -2.92 -3.52
C GLU A 110 24.00 -1.91 -3.86
N LEU A 111 23.59 -0.64 -3.98
CA LEU A 111 24.49 0.50 -4.20
C LEU A 111 24.85 1.18 -2.89
N SER A 112 23.89 1.34 -1.99
CA SER A 112 24.08 1.90 -0.67
C SER A 112 22.86 1.64 0.23
N ARG A 113 23.00 1.93 1.53
CA ARG A 113 21.88 1.91 2.48
C ARG A 113 21.94 3.08 3.44
N ILE A 114 20.81 3.40 4.02
CA ILE A 114 20.67 4.34 5.13
C ILE A 114 19.88 3.63 6.24
N VAL A 115 20.36 3.73 7.47
CA VAL A 115 19.68 3.17 8.64
C VAL A 115 19.14 4.32 9.49
N GLY A 116 17.87 4.22 9.87
CA GLY A 116 17.17 5.19 10.70
C GLY A 116 16.34 6.21 9.92
N LEU A 117 15.67 7.08 10.68
CA LEU A 117 14.81 8.14 10.13
C LEU A 117 15.68 9.21 9.45
N VAL A 118 15.31 9.58 8.22
CA VAL A 118 16.02 10.58 7.43
C VAL A 118 15.06 11.54 6.73
N PRO A 119 15.46 12.81 6.52
CA PRO A 119 14.68 13.77 5.76
C PRO A 119 14.57 13.39 4.27
N LYS A 120 13.49 13.83 3.61
CA LYS A 120 13.26 13.63 2.17
C LYS A 120 14.46 14.10 1.33
N ASP A 121 15.05 15.22 1.66
CA ASP A 121 16.20 15.79 0.91
C ASP A 121 17.40 14.86 0.89
N THR A 122 17.63 14.12 1.99
CA THR A 122 18.70 13.11 2.03
C THR A 122 18.43 11.98 1.04
N LEU A 123 17.18 11.54 0.89
CA LEU A 123 16.79 10.52 -0.07
C LEU A 123 16.94 11.02 -1.51
N LEU A 124 16.50 12.24 -1.79
CA LEU A 124 16.69 12.88 -3.09
C LEU A 124 18.17 13.03 -3.43
N GLY A 125 19.00 13.43 -2.47
CA GLY A 125 20.46 13.48 -2.64
C GLY A 125 21.05 12.11 -3.00
N ARG A 126 20.56 11.02 -2.42
CA ARG A 126 20.99 9.66 -2.78
C ARG A 126 20.49 9.25 -4.15
N PHE A 127 19.26 9.59 -4.54
CA PHE A 127 18.76 9.34 -5.89
C PHE A 127 19.65 10.01 -6.95
N LYS A 128 20.03 11.27 -6.73
CA LYS A 128 20.97 11.98 -7.61
C LYS A 128 22.33 11.34 -7.64
N ALA A 129 22.91 11.01 -6.50
CA ALA A 129 24.23 10.40 -6.39
C ALA A 129 24.32 9.05 -7.11
N HIS A 130 23.22 8.30 -7.18
CA HIS A 130 23.16 7.01 -7.90
C HIS A 130 22.63 7.12 -9.34
N GLY A 131 22.31 8.35 -9.81
CA GLY A 131 21.78 8.56 -11.16
C GLY A 131 20.37 8.05 -11.37
N PHE A 132 19.56 7.94 -10.30
CA PHE A 132 18.15 7.56 -10.39
C PHE A 132 17.31 8.71 -10.93
N ILE A 133 17.75 9.93 -10.64
CA ILE A 133 17.16 11.21 -11.10
C ILE A 133 18.27 12.19 -11.47
N GLU A 134 17.90 13.23 -12.28
CA GLU A 134 18.78 14.35 -12.65
C GLU A 134 18.93 15.39 -11.53
#